data_4e0fc14521797b20529660b43ef30b4c
#
_entry.id   4e0fc14521797b20529660b43ef30b4c
#
_cell.length_a   1.000
_cell.length_b   1.000
_cell.length_c   1.000
_cell.angle_alpha   90.00
_cell.angle_beta   90.00
_cell.angle_gamma   90.00
#
_symmetry.space_group_name_H-M   'P 1'
#
loop_
_entity.id
_entity.type
_entity.pdbx_description
1 polymer ?
#
loop_
_entity_poly.entity_id
_entity_poly.type
_entity_poly.pdbx_seq_one_letter_code
_entity_poly.pdbx_strand_id
1 'polypeptide(L)'
;LNLDGEAEYLYIDYQLVDTPNFYGTLEAKHMNGVTVSGFPLYNYPRVQKSLIKNLYGDDHPEIVVRNDNGEIIVINWQGQVEYRLTDYGDLICLSDYGGRNAIVTASAIWFFDEVSENHGNEWTSTHHDFGNTRTLQLNIPKRISDSVLIDKDKTYAYPNPVYDDYVYFRVAVESAERIEIMIYDLAGYFIRQINFEGPSKGAIEEESWRVRDIESGVYFANVTAWSGDQSETKVLKVAVIH
;
A
#
# COMPACT_ATOMS: atom_id res chain seq x y z
N LEU A 1 0.19 3.71 -9.20
CA LEU A 1 0.31 3.34 -10.60
C LEU A 1 -0.92 2.58 -11.09
N ASN A 2 -1.32 1.51 -10.43
CA ASN A 2 -2.35 0.57 -10.87
C ASN A 2 -3.77 0.87 -10.37
N LEU A 3 -3.99 1.99 -9.69
CA LEU A 3 -5.27 2.47 -9.16
C LEU A 3 -5.99 1.50 -8.20
N ASP A 4 -5.26 0.61 -7.54
CA ASP A 4 -5.85 -0.32 -6.56
C ASP A 4 -6.18 0.33 -5.21
N GLY A 5 -5.93 1.63 -5.07
CA GLY A 5 -6.16 2.41 -3.86
C GLY A 5 -5.05 2.25 -2.81
N GLU A 6 -3.96 1.60 -3.13
CA GLU A 6 -2.75 1.53 -2.31
C GLU A 6 -1.70 2.51 -2.85
N ALA A 7 -0.89 3.05 -1.95
CA ALA A 7 0.24 3.88 -2.37
C ALA A 7 1.40 3.00 -2.81
N GLU A 8 2.02 3.38 -3.92
CA GLU A 8 3.24 2.74 -4.41
C GLU A 8 4.41 3.72 -4.36
N TYR A 9 5.60 3.16 -4.31
CA TYR A 9 6.82 3.91 -4.47
C TYR A 9 7.68 3.33 -5.58
N LEU A 10 8.31 4.23 -6.31
CA LEU A 10 9.23 3.92 -7.39
C LEU A 10 10.65 4.18 -6.93
N TYR A 11 11.56 3.24 -7.17
CA TYR A 11 12.98 3.43 -6.90
C TYR A 11 13.84 2.64 -7.89
N ILE A 12 15.12 2.98 -7.91
CA ILE A 12 16.08 2.31 -8.77
C ILE A 12 17.13 1.69 -7.88
N ASP A 13 17.27 0.38 -8.00
CA ASP A 13 18.35 -0.37 -7.39
C ASP A 13 19.52 -0.45 -8.36
N TYR A 14 20.65 0.15 -7.97
CA TYR A 14 21.86 0.11 -8.76
C TYR A 14 22.77 -1.00 -8.27
N GLN A 15 22.98 -2.01 -9.11
CA GLN A 15 24.03 -2.97 -8.89
C GLN A 15 25.30 -2.53 -9.61
N LEU A 16 26.40 -2.48 -8.89
CA LEU A 16 27.75 -2.30 -9.46
C LEU A 16 28.11 -3.58 -10.23
N VAL A 17 27.76 -3.61 -11.50
CA VAL A 17 28.27 -4.60 -12.43
C VAL A 17 29.42 -3.94 -13.20
N ASP A 18 30.55 -4.58 -13.30
CA ASP A 18 31.81 -4.13 -13.88
C ASP A 18 31.78 -2.86 -14.76
N THR A 19 32.64 -1.91 -14.40
CA THR A 19 32.79 -0.59 -15.07
C THR A 19 33.04 -0.71 -16.58
N PRO A 20 32.43 0.18 -17.44
CA PRO A 20 31.90 1.50 -17.12
C PRO A 20 30.36 1.61 -17.18
N ASN A 21 29.63 0.52 -17.39
CA ASN A 21 28.20 0.56 -17.60
C ASN A 21 27.44 0.25 -16.29
N PHE A 22 26.82 1.26 -15.70
CA PHE A 22 25.90 1.08 -14.59
C PHE A 22 24.52 0.70 -15.15
N TYR A 23 24.06 -0.50 -14.84
CA TYR A 23 22.69 -0.88 -15.06
C TYR A 23 21.97 -0.97 -13.72
N GLY A 24 20.78 -0.44 -13.70
CA GLY A 24 19.89 -0.52 -12.54
C GLY A 24 18.67 -1.39 -12.81
N THR A 25 17.95 -1.66 -11.77
CA THR A 25 16.61 -2.25 -11.82
C THR A 25 15.63 -1.18 -11.41
N LEU A 26 14.68 -0.85 -12.29
CA LEU A 26 13.57 0.05 -11.95
C LEU A 26 12.50 -0.78 -11.25
N GLU A 27 12.26 -0.49 -9.99
CA GLU A 27 11.30 -1.18 -9.15
C GLU A 27 10.12 -0.29 -8.81
N ALA A 28 8.92 -0.88 -8.82
CA ALA A 28 7.72 -0.28 -8.25
C ALA A 28 7.16 -1.24 -7.19
N LYS A 29 6.92 -0.74 -5.99
CA LYS A 29 6.41 -1.53 -4.86
C LYS A 29 5.30 -0.82 -4.13
N HIS A 30 4.35 -1.59 -3.64
CA HIS A 30 3.39 -1.15 -2.64
C HIS A 30 4.09 -0.84 -1.32
N MET A 31 3.48 -0.04 -0.47
CA MET A 31 4.03 0.32 0.85
C MET A 31 4.27 -0.88 1.77
N ASN A 32 3.63 -2.02 1.51
CA ASN A 32 3.85 -3.30 2.20
C ASN A 32 5.06 -4.08 1.67
N GLY A 33 5.76 -3.57 0.63
CA GLY A 33 6.95 -4.18 0.01
C GLY A 33 6.64 -5.16 -1.12
N VAL A 34 5.38 -5.43 -1.43
CA VAL A 34 5.00 -6.29 -2.57
C VAL A 34 5.28 -5.55 -3.88
N THR A 35 5.89 -6.24 -4.84
CA THR A 35 6.20 -5.67 -6.16
C THR A 35 4.91 -5.48 -6.97
N VAL A 36 4.78 -4.32 -7.60
CA VAL A 36 3.67 -4.01 -8.52
C VAL A 36 3.78 -4.88 -9.77
N SER A 37 2.64 -5.36 -10.26
CA SER A 37 2.60 -6.18 -11.48
C SER A 37 3.24 -5.44 -12.66
N GLY A 38 4.09 -6.15 -13.44
CA GLY A 38 4.86 -5.58 -14.53
C GLY A 38 6.27 -5.11 -14.14
N PHE A 39 6.56 -5.02 -12.85
CA PHE A 39 7.89 -4.70 -12.31
C PHE A 39 8.51 -5.93 -11.63
N PRO A 40 9.84 -5.98 -11.42
CA PRO A 40 10.86 -4.98 -11.77
C PRO A 40 11.26 -4.99 -13.27
N LEU A 41 11.75 -3.84 -13.76
CA LEU A 41 12.36 -3.73 -15.07
C LEU A 41 13.89 -3.83 -14.95
N TYR A 42 14.45 -4.91 -15.49
CA TYR A 42 15.88 -5.21 -15.38
C TYR A 42 16.72 -4.53 -16.48
N ASN A 43 18.01 -4.39 -16.19
CA ASN A 43 19.01 -3.85 -17.13
C ASN A 43 18.67 -2.45 -17.64
N TYR A 44 18.09 -1.64 -16.78
CA TYR A 44 17.85 -0.24 -17.11
C TYR A 44 19.15 0.55 -17.04
N PRO A 45 19.50 1.35 -18.07
CA PRO A 45 20.61 2.27 -17.96
C PRO A 45 20.39 3.22 -16.79
N ARG A 46 21.47 3.72 -16.20
CA ARG A 46 21.36 4.61 -15.06
C ARG A 46 20.35 5.72 -15.32
N VAL A 47 19.32 5.76 -14.47
CA VAL A 47 18.25 6.76 -14.53
C VAL A 47 18.69 7.97 -13.72
N GLN A 48 18.72 9.13 -14.35
CA GLN A 48 19.05 10.40 -13.70
C GLN A 48 17.84 11.01 -13.00
N LYS A 49 16.68 10.85 -13.58
CA LYS A 49 15.42 11.42 -13.10
C LYS A 49 14.24 10.54 -13.51
N SER A 50 13.27 10.43 -12.61
CA SER A 50 11.96 9.85 -12.88
C SER A 50 10.85 10.81 -12.46
N LEU A 51 9.84 10.97 -13.29
CA LEU A 51 8.64 11.78 -13.03
C LEU A 51 7.41 10.95 -13.36
N ILE A 52 6.28 11.33 -12.80
CA ILE A 52 5.01 10.59 -12.95
C ILE A 52 3.89 11.55 -13.33
N LYS A 53 3.20 11.25 -14.41
CA LYS A 53 2.01 11.98 -14.84
C LYS A 53 1.14 11.13 -15.76
N ASN A 54 -0.17 11.27 -15.66
CA ASN A 54 -1.08 10.74 -16.67
C ASN A 54 -0.92 11.55 -17.97
N LEU A 55 -0.19 10.99 -18.93
CA LEU A 55 0.11 11.65 -20.20
C LEU A 55 -0.96 11.38 -21.25
N TYR A 56 -1.66 10.23 -21.15
CA TYR A 56 -2.63 9.78 -22.15
C TYR A 56 -4.10 10.04 -21.77
N GLY A 57 -4.36 10.47 -20.53
CA GLY A 57 -5.72 10.75 -20.07
C GLY A 57 -6.56 9.48 -19.82
N ASP A 58 -5.93 8.35 -19.62
CA ASP A 58 -6.58 7.04 -19.45
C ASP A 58 -6.74 6.60 -17.99
N ASP A 59 -6.66 7.54 -17.06
CA ASP A 59 -6.69 7.37 -15.60
C ASP A 59 -5.41 6.77 -14.98
N HIS A 60 -4.54 6.11 -15.75
CA HIS A 60 -3.30 5.53 -15.26
C HIS A 60 -2.10 6.43 -15.56
N PRO A 61 -1.27 6.76 -14.56
CA PRO A 61 -0.11 7.61 -14.81
C PRO A 61 1.04 6.83 -15.45
N GLU A 62 1.74 7.51 -16.36
CA GLU A 62 2.99 7.04 -16.93
C GLU A 62 4.17 7.46 -16.07
N ILE A 63 5.21 6.63 -16.11
CA ILE A 63 6.52 6.91 -15.56
C ILE A 63 7.41 7.43 -16.68
N VAL A 64 7.89 8.65 -16.54
CA VAL A 64 8.84 9.24 -17.47
C VAL A 64 10.22 9.22 -16.86
N VAL A 65 11.13 8.49 -17.45
CA VAL A 65 12.51 8.38 -16.97
C VAL A 65 13.48 8.98 -17.99
N ARG A 66 14.51 9.68 -17.47
CA ARG A 66 15.68 10.09 -18.24
C ARG A 66 16.88 9.25 -17.81
N ASN A 67 17.58 8.68 -18.77
CA ASN A 67 18.79 7.90 -18.52
C ASN A 67 20.09 8.63 -18.91
N ASP A 68 21.22 8.06 -18.55
CA ASP A 68 22.56 8.63 -18.86
C ASP A 68 22.87 8.64 -20.38
N ASN A 69 22.15 7.83 -21.16
CA ASN A 69 22.33 7.79 -22.63
C ASN A 69 21.62 8.94 -23.36
N GLY A 70 20.95 9.84 -22.63
CA GLY A 70 20.17 10.93 -23.21
C GLY A 70 18.82 10.49 -23.76
N GLU A 71 18.32 9.32 -23.37
CA GLU A 71 16.99 8.88 -23.73
C GLU A 71 15.98 9.30 -22.66
N ILE A 72 14.82 9.74 -23.11
CA ILE A 72 13.61 9.85 -22.32
C ILE A 72 12.72 8.68 -22.68
N ILE A 73 12.34 7.91 -21.67
CA ILE A 73 11.56 6.69 -21.85
C ILE A 73 10.24 6.88 -21.11
N VAL A 74 9.15 6.66 -21.82
CA VAL A 74 7.80 6.65 -21.26
C VAL A 74 7.37 5.21 -21.03
N ILE A 75 7.02 4.89 -19.81
CA ILE A 75 6.68 3.55 -19.33
C ILE A 75 5.26 3.61 -18.75
N ASN A 76 4.40 2.71 -19.17
CA ASN A 76 3.05 2.64 -18.61
C ASN A 76 3.03 1.97 -17.22
N TRP A 77 1.87 1.99 -16.59
CA TRP A 77 1.66 1.39 -15.27
C TRP A 77 1.92 -0.13 -15.21
N GLN A 78 1.92 -0.82 -16.36
CA GLN A 78 2.23 -2.25 -16.48
C GLN A 78 3.74 -2.53 -16.71
N GLY A 79 4.58 -1.50 -16.67
CA GLY A 79 6.01 -1.63 -16.91
C GLY A 79 6.41 -1.75 -18.38
N GLN A 80 5.50 -1.51 -19.31
CA GLN A 80 5.79 -1.58 -20.74
C GLN A 80 6.30 -0.23 -21.25
N VAL A 81 7.35 -0.27 -22.05
CA VAL A 81 7.89 0.93 -22.71
C VAL A 81 7.00 1.29 -23.90
N GLU A 82 6.41 2.46 -23.87
CA GLU A 82 5.54 2.98 -24.94
C GLU A 82 6.27 3.90 -25.88
N TYR A 83 7.13 4.78 -25.34
CA TYR A 83 7.93 5.68 -26.16
C TYR A 83 9.37 5.75 -25.70
N ARG A 84 10.27 5.96 -26.68
CA ARG A 84 11.65 6.35 -26.49
C ARG A 84 11.93 7.59 -27.32
N LEU A 85 12.32 8.66 -26.63
CA LEU A 85 12.67 9.93 -27.24
C LEU A 85 14.17 10.14 -27.03
N THR A 86 14.89 10.50 -28.08
CA THR A 86 16.27 10.91 -27.93
C THR A 86 16.33 12.43 -27.75
N ASP A 87 16.67 12.88 -26.54
CA ASP A 87 16.79 14.28 -26.22
C ASP A 87 17.96 14.48 -25.25
N TYR A 88 18.92 15.28 -25.67
CA TYR A 88 20.12 15.58 -24.88
C TYR A 88 19.89 16.63 -23.79
N GLY A 89 18.72 17.28 -23.77
CA GLY A 89 18.35 18.21 -22.71
C GLY A 89 17.96 17.50 -21.43
N ASP A 90 18.19 18.15 -20.29
CA ASP A 90 17.72 17.63 -19.01
C ASP A 90 16.20 17.60 -18.95
N LEU A 91 15.64 16.51 -18.40
CA LEU A 91 14.20 16.44 -18.10
C LEU A 91 13.88 17.43 -16.98
N ILE A 92 13.11 18.45 -17.28
CA ILE A 92 12.77 19.54 -16.35
C ILE A 92 11.51 19.17 -15.56
N CYS A 93 10.39 18.99 -16.28
CA CYS A 93 9.10 18.69 -15.68
C CYS A 93 8.14 18.03 -16.67
N LEU A 94 7.05 17.51 -16.15
CA LEU A 94 5.85 17.18 -16.88
C LEU A 94 4.85 18.31 -16.63
N SER A 95 4.12 18.76 -17.63
CA SER A 95 3.26 19.94 -17.53
C SER A 95 2.00 19.78 -18.34
N ASP A 96 1.08 20.67 -18.07
CA ASP A 96 -0.11 20.92 -18.88
C ASP A 96 0.08 22.27 -19.59
N TYR A 97 -0.02 22.29 -20.89
CA TYR A 97 0.13 23.50 -21.67
C TYR A 97 -0.94 23.58 -22.73
N GLY A 98 -1.83 24.57 -22.59
CA GLY A 98 -2.93 24.78 -23.53
C GLY A 98 -3.91 23.62 -23.64
N GLY A 99 -4.11 22.86 -22.55
CA GLY A 99 -4.98 21.69 -22.52
C GLY A 99 -4.34 20.42 -23.09
N ARG A 100 -3.02 20.40 -23.27
CA ARG A 100 -2.26 19.23 -23.72
C ARG A 100 -1.18 18.86 -22.72
N ASN A 101 -1.04 17.60 -22.43
CA ASN A 101 0.05 17.10 -21.61
C ASN A 101 1.39 17.25 -22.34
N ALA A 102 2.45 17.56 -21.59
CA ALA A 102 3.77 17.78 -22.17
C ALA A 102 4.91 17.28 -21.29
N ILE A 103 5.92 16.71 -21.95
CA ILE A 103 7.24 16.48 -21.37
C ILE A 103 8.12 17.66 -21.74
N VAL A 104 8.65 18.36 -20.72
CA VAL A 104 9.50 19.54 -20.89
C VAL A 104 10.93 19.17 -20.55
N THR A 105 11.80 19.41 -21.53
CA THR A 105 13.25 19.25 -21.37
C THR A 105 13.95 20.60 -21.54
N ALA A 106 15.25 20.66 -21.30
CA ALA A 106 16.05 21.86 -21.53
C ALA A 106 16.18 22.23 -23.03
N SER A 107 15.90 21.28 -23.93
CA SER A 107 16.07 21.45 -25.40
C SER A 107 14.77 21.39 -26.19
N ALA A 108 13.69 20.80 -25.65
CA ALA A 108 12.44 20.57 -26.37
C ALA A 108 11.21 20.51 -25.46
N ILE A 109 10.04 20.62 -26.08
CA ILE A 109 8.75 20.32 -25.46
C ILE A 109 8.06 19.28 -26.34
N TRP A 110 7.72 18.15 -25.77
CA TRP A 110 7.04 17.04 -26.43
C TRP A 110 5.58 17.03 -25.96
N PHE A 111 4.65 17.25 -26.90
CA PHE A 111 3.22 17.31 -26.59
C PHE A 111 2.54 15.98 -26.83
N PHE A 112 1.61 15.66 -25.96
CA PHE A 112 0.64 14.57 -26.09
C PHE A 112 -0.73 15.16 -26.42
N ASP A 113 -1.52 14.51 -27.25
CA ASP A 113 -2.74 15.08 -27.77
C ASP A 113 -3.94 14.99 -26.81
N GLU A 114 -3.76 14.31 -25.69
CA GLU A 114 -4.83 14.07 -24.74
C GLU A 114 -4.73 14.93 -23.50
N VAL A 115 -5.89 15.33 -22.99
CA VAL A 115 -6.04 16.12 -21.76
C VAL A 115 -6.36 15.17 -20.62
N SER A 116 -5.50 15.06 -19.64
CA SER A 116 -5.84 14.34 -18.42
C SER A 116 -6.50 15.27 -17.40
N GLU A 117 -7.52 14.79 -16.72
CA GLU A 117 -7.90 15.39 -15.45
C GLU A 117 -6.78 15.10 -14.44
N ASN A 118 -6.30 16.14 -13.76
CA ASN A 118 -5.27 15.98 -12.73
C ASN A 118 -5.87 15.27 -11.51
N HIS A 119 -5.49 14.02 -11.30
CA HIS A 119 -5.98 13.22 -10.17
C HIS A 119 -5.21 13.44 -8.86
N GLY A 120 -4.25 14.40 -8.84
CA GLY A 120 -3.52 14.76 -7.63
C GLY A 120 -2.44 13.76 -7.18
N ASN A 121 -2.23 12.69 -7.94
CA ASN A 121 -1.26 11.61 -7.62
C ASN A 121 -0.01 11.68 -8.52
N GLU A 122 0.30 12.85 -9.03
CA GLU A 122 1.36 13.05 -10.00
C GLU A 122 2.62 13.61 -9.34
N TRP A 123 3.79 13.21 -9.82
CA TRP A 123 5.09 13.76 -9.43
C TRP A 123 5.73 14.40 -10.66
N THR A 124 5.38 15.63 -10.94
CA THR A 124 5.63 16.30 -12.22
C THR A 124 6.95 17.06 -12.31
N SER A 125 7.66 17.23 -11.20
CA SER A 125 8.98 17.89 -11.19
C SER A 125 9.92 17.24 -10.15
N THR A 126 11.21 17.62 -10.15
CA THR A 126 12.22 17.05 -9.25
C THR A 126 11.85 17.10 -7.77
N HIS A 127 11.09 18.11 -7.36
CA HIS A 127 10.65 18.30 -5.98
C HIS A 127 9.12 18.29 -5.86
N HIS A 128 8.46 17.49 -6.69
CA HIS A 128 7.02 17.31 -6.78
C HIS A 128 6.31 18.43 -7.56
N ASP A 129 6.45 19.66 -7.17
CA ASP A 129 5.79 20.81 -7.78
C ASP A 129 6.74 22.01 -7.94
N PHE A 130 6.26 23.06 -8.59
CA PHE A 130 7.03 24.31 -8.75
C PHE A 130 7.27 25.07 -7.44
N GLY A 131 6.52 24.74 -6.38
CA GLY A 131 6.75 25.25 -5.02
C GLY A 131 7.84 24.53 -4.28
N ASN A 132 8.43 23.47 -4.86
CA ASN A 132 9.44 22.59 -4.24
C ASN A 132 8.99 22.01 -2.90
N THR A 133 7.71 21.66 -2.77
CA THR A 133 7.14 21.20 -1.50
C THR A 133 7.67 19.84 -1.08
N ARG A 134 8.09 18.99 -2.02
CA ARG A 134 8.54 17.61 -1.81
C ARG A 134 7.51 16.74 -1.11
N THR A 135 6.26 17.14 -1.15
CA THR A 135 5.15 16.43 -0.51
C THR A 135 4.06 16.17 -1.52
N LEU A 136 3.64 14.94 -1.63
CA LEU A 136 2.48 14.51 -2.37
C LEU A 136 1.34 14.28 -1.36
N GLN A 137 0.27 15.06 -1.46
CA GLN A 137 -0.96 14.73 -0.77
C GLN A 137 -1.68 13.66 -1.58
N LEU A 138 -1.43 12.42 -1.23
CA LEU A 138 -2.15 11.31 -1.84
C LEU A 138 -3.61 11.41 -1.41
N ASN A 139 -4.49 11.82 -2.33
CA ASN A 139 -5.90 11.47 -2.28
C ASN A 139 -5.99 9.97 -2.64
N ILE A 140 -5.43 9.13 -1.77
CA ILE A 140 -5.77 7.72 -1.83
C ILE A 140 -7.27 7.73 -1.58
N PRO A 141 -8.13 7.37 -2.55
CA PRO A 141 -9.52 7.17 -2.24
C PRO A 141 -9.46 6.18 -1.10
N LYS A 142 -9.88 6.63 0.11
CA LYS A 142 -10.08 5.68 1.21
C LYS A 142 -10.82 4.58 0.50
N ARG A 143 -10.16 3.39 0.33
CA ARG A 143 -10.94 2.23 -0.05
C ARG A 143 -12.20 2.46 0.74
N ILE A 144 -13.34 2.60 0.10
CA ILE A 144 -14.56 2.25 0.78
C ILE A 144 -14.26 0.80 1.06
N SER A 145 -13.47 0.61 2.13
CA SER A 145 -13.10 -0.71 2.59
C SER A 145 -14.45 -1.24 2.86
N ASP A 146 -14.81 -2.05 1.98
CA ASP A 146 -15.78 -3.05 2.17
C ASP A 146 -15.93 -3.15 3.66
N SER A 147 -17.05 -2.68 4.14
CA SER A 147 -17.46 -2.50 5.50
C SER A 147 -16.44 -2.99 6.54
N VAL A 148 -15.81 -2.07 7.26
CA VAL A 148 -15.00 -2.42 8.43
C VAL A 148 -15.79 -3.44 9.21
N LEU A 149 -15.30 -4.65 9.31
CA LEU A 149 -16.07 -5.74 9.94
C LEU A 149 -16.08 -5.59 11.45
N ILE A 150 -14.94 -5.15 12.01
CA ILE A 150 -14.76 -4.87 13.43
C ILE A 150 -13.95 -3.59 13.64
N ASP A 151 -14.32 -2.77 14.63
CA ASP A 151 -13.49 -1.65 15.08
C ASP A 151 -12.31 -2.20 15.89
N LYS A 152 -11.12 -2.22 15.28
CA LYS A 152 -9.92 -2.78 15.91
C LYS A 152 -9.50 -2.01 17.16
N ASP A 153 -9.73 -0.72 17.22
CA ASP A 153 -9.31 0.08 18.37
C ASP A 153 -10.18 -0.18 19.60
N LYS A 154 -11.44 -0.52 19.39
CA LYS A 154 -12.40 -0.87 20.44
C LYS A 154 -12.53 -2.37 20.70
N THR A 155 -11.75 -3.21 19.98
CA THR A 155 -11.72 -4.67 20.18
C THR A 155 -10.51 -5.03 21.02
N TYR A 156 -10.71 -5.59 22.23
CA TYR A 156 -9.65 -5.91 23.18
C TYR A 156 -10.05 -7.01 24.16
N ALA A 157 -9.06 -7.54 24.90
CA ALA A 157 -9.27 -8.46 26.00
C ALA A 157 -9.01 -7.78 27.36
N TYR A 158 -9.84 -8.09 28.36
CA TYR A 158 -9.71 -7.55 29.71
C TYR A 158 -10.22 -8.50 30.78
N PRO A 159 -9.72 -8.43 32.05
CA PRO A 159 -8.51 -7.72 32.40
C PRO A 159 -7.29 -8.31 31.67
N ASN A 160 -6.26 -7.48 31.46
CA ASN A 160 -5.02 -7.96 30.87
C ASN A 160 -3.84 -7.20 31.48
N PRO A 161 -2.97 -7.80 32.31
CA PRO A 161 -2.94 -9.23 32.69
C PRO A 161 -4.19 -9.71 33.44
N VAL A 162 -4.46 -11.04 33.31
CA VAL A 162 -5.52 -11.75 34.03
C VAL A 162 -4.92 -12.34 35.29
N TYR A 163 -5.48 -11.97 36.45
CA TYR A 163 -5.11 -12.53 37.76
C TYR A 163 -6.25 -13.38 38.38
N ASP A 164 -7.44 -13.23 37.78
CA ASP A 164 -8.65 -13.94 38.20
C ASP A 164 -8.96 -15.11 37.29
N ASP A 165 -10.12 -15.75 37.53
CA ASP A 165 -10.54 -16.94 36.79
C ASP A 165 -10.96 -16.67 35.33
N TYR A 166 -11.22 -15.41 34.95
CA TYR A 166 -11.81 -15.07 33.65
C TYR A 166 -11.15 -13.90 32.96
N VAL A 167 -11.01 -14.01 31.65
CA VAL A 167 -10.75 -12.88 30.74
C VAL A 167 -11.96 -12.72 29.82
N TYR A 168 -12.30 -11.49 29.47
CA TYR A 168 -13.38 -11.15 28.57
C TYR A 168 -12.80 -10.61 27.26
N PHE A 169 -13.33 -11.11 26.14
CA PHE A 169 -13.05 -10.58 24.82
C PHE A 169 -14.17 -9.66 24.41
N ARG A 170 -13.87 -8.41 24.26
CA ARG A 170 -14.79 -7.39 23.79
C ARG A 170 -14.52 -7.10 22.35
N VAL A 171 -15.53 -7.31 21.49
CA VAL A 171 -15.43 -7.12 20.03
C VAL A 171 -16.43 -6.06 19.61
N ALA A 172 -15.96 -4.95 19.08
CA ALA A 172 -16.81 -3.91 18.53
C ALA A 172 -17.14 -4.25 17.07
N VAL A 173 -18.37 -4.67 16.83
CA VAL A 173 -18.86 -5.15 15.53
C VAL A 173 -19.31 -3.95 14.70
N GLU A 174 -18.80 -3.80 13.49
CA GLU A 174 -19.26 -2.78 12.55
C GLU A 174 -20.22 -3.39 11.52
N SER A 175 -19.79 -4.43 10.82
CA SER A 175 -20.60 -5.06 9.77
C SER A 175 -20.42 -6.56 9.63
N ALA A 176 -19.69 -7.20 10.56
CA ALA A 176 -19.47 -8.63 10.51
C ALA A 176 -20.78 -9.43 10.67
N GLU A 177 -20.86 -10.55 9.99
CA GLU A 177 -21.96 -11.54 10.06
C GLU A 177 -21.56 -12.74 10.91
N ARG A 178 -20.27 -12.97 11.07
CA ARG A 178 -19.69 -14.03 11.89
C ARG A 178 -18.39 -13.58 12.51
N ILE A 179 -18.14 -13.94 13.74
CA ILE A 179 -16.88 -13.70 14.45
C ILE A 179 -16.43 -14.98 15.13
N GLU A 180 -15.14 -15.25 15.04
CA GLU A 180 -14.50 -16.37 15.68
C GLU A 180 -13.24 -15.89 16.41
N ILE A 181 -13.00 -16.38 17.59
CA ILE A 181 -11.77 -16.14 18.34
C ILE A 181 -11.06 -17.47 18.51
N MET A 182 -9.90 -17.62 17.90
CA MET A 182 -9.03 -18.79 18.07
C MET A 182 -7.86 -18.42 18.98
N ILE A 183 -7.73 -19.16 20.09
CA ILE A 183 -6.72 -18.89 21.13
C ILE A 183 -5.62 -19.94 21.04
N TYR A 184 -4.38 -19.44 21.07
CA TYR A 184 -3.15 -20.25 20.97
C TYR A 184 -2.18 -19.88 22.10
N ASP A 185 -1.37 -20.82 22.53
CA ASP A 185 -0.22 -20.54 23.38
C ASP A 185 0.96 -19.92 22.60
N LEU A 186 2.04 -19.60 23.31
CA LEU A 186 3.23 -18.99 22.70
C LEU A 186 3.95 -19.93 21.69
N ALA A 187 3.76 -21.23 21.80
CA ALA A 187 4.31 -22.22 20.87
C ALA A 187 3.42 -22.48 19.65
N GLY A 188 2.22 -21.86 19.62
CA GLY A 188 1.25 -22.00 18.55
C GLY A 188 0.29 -23.18 18.71
N TYR A 189 0.26 -23.84 19.87
CA TYR A 189 -0.73 -24.88 20.13
C TYR A 189 -2.11 -24.27 20.37
N PHE A 190 -3.09 -24.87 19.74
CA PHE A 190 -4.48 -24.49 19.88
C PHE A 190 -4.99 -24.78 21.30
N ILE A 191 -5.60 -23.79 21.91
CA ILE A 191 -6.15 -23.85 23.27
C ILE A 191 -7.68 -23.87 23.26
N ARG A 192 -8.32 -22.92 22.57
CA ARG A 192 -9.77 -22.79 22.58
C ARG A 192 -10.26 -21.98 21.37
N GLN A 193 -11.52 -22.27 21.00
CA GLN A 193 -12.29 -21.48 20.02
C GLN A 193 -13.55 -20.93 20.71
N ILE A 194 -13.87 -19.68 20.36
CA ILE A 194 -15.09 -18.99 20.78
C ILE A 194 -15.75 -18.46 19.51
N ASN A 195 -17.06 -18.70 19.35
CA ASN A 195 -17.81 -18.23 18.18
C ASN A 195 -18.92 -17.29 18.64
N PHE A 196 -19.12 -16.22 17.88
CA PHE A 196 -20.28 -15.35 17.98
C PHE A 196 -21.18 -15.64 16.78
N GLU A 197 -22.37 -16.16 17.05
CA GLU A 197 -23.35 -16.44 16.00
C GLU A 197 -24.29 -15.25 15.81
N GLY A 198 -24.29 -14.70 14.59
CA GLY A 198 -25.16 -13.59 14.21
C GLY A 198 -24.92 -12.31 15.02
N PRO A 199 -23.65 -11.81 15.08
CA PRO A 199 -23.35 -10.60 15.84
C PRO A 199 -24.16 -9.42 15.28
N SER A 200 -24.63 -8.56 16.18
CA SER A 200 -25.43 -7.39 15.79
C SER A 200 -24.52 -6.28 15.24
N LYS A 201 -24.85 -5.77 14.05
CA LYS A 201 -24.09 -4.66 13.43
C LYS A 201 -24.15 -3.41 14.31
N GLY A 202 -23.00 -2.77 14.52
CA GLY A 202 -22.85 -1.60 15.37
C GLY A 202 -22.88 -1.91 16.87
N ALA A 203 -22.93 -3.18 17.27
CA ALA A 203 -22.96 -3.60 18.67
C ALA A 203 -21.55 -3.89 19.21
N ILE A 204 -21.48 -4.01 20.52
CA ILE A 204 -20.35 -4.55 21.23
C ILE A 204 -20.74 -5.93 21.72
N GLU A 205 -20.07 -6.94 21.19
CA GLU A 205 -20.22 -8.32 21.64
C GLU A 205 -19.14 -8.65 22.67
N GLU A 206 -19.48 -9.48 23.66
CA GLU A 206 -18.57 -9.82 24.73
C GLU A 206 -18.72 -11.29 25.12
N GLU A 207 -17.60 -12.01 25.15
CA GLU A 207 -17.53 -13.41 25.56
C GLU A 207 -16.40 -13.64 26.54
N SER A 208 -16.58 -14.60 27.44
CA SER A 208 -15.60 -14.92 28.47
C SER A 208 -14.81 -16.20 28.16
N TRP A 209 -13.54 -16.16 28.52
CA TRP A 209 -12.68 -17.34 28.57
C TRP A 209 -12.27 -17.60 30.00
N ARG A 210 -12.64 -18.78 30.53
CA ARG A 210 -12.19 -19.22 31.83
C ARG A 210 -10.73 -19.70 31.75
N VAL A 211 -9.86 -19.08 32.53
CA VAL A 211 -8.41 -19.32 32.52
C VAL A 211 -7.90 -19.99 33.80
N ARG A 212 -8.78 -20.34 34.74
CA ARG A 212 -8.41 -20.93 36.04
C ARG A 212 -7.50 -22.16 35.93
N ASP A 213 -7.76 -23.00 34.95
CA ASP A 213 -7.07 -24.28 34.74
C ASP A 213 -5.99 -24.16 33.61
N ILE A 214 -5.67 -22.94 33.20
CA ILE A 214 -4.69 -22.62 32.16
C ILE A 214 -3.38 -22.21 32.83
N GLU A 215 -2.25 -22.65 32.34
CA GLU A 215 -0.93 -22.30 32.88
C GLU A 215 -0.65 -20.78 32.77
N SER A 216 0.11 -20.25 33.73
CA SER A 216 0.58 -18.86 33.62
C SER A 216 1.44 -18.69 32.37
N GLY A 217 1.12 -17.70 31.54
CA GLY A 217 1.80 -17.50 30.26
C GLY A 217 1.18 -16.41 29.39
N VAL A 218 1.70 -16.31 28.18
CA VAL A 218 1.19 -15.40 27.16
C VAL A 218 0.46 -16.19 26.09
N TYR A 219 -0.73 -15.76 25.76
CA TYR A 219 -1.61 -16.37 24.78
C TYR A 219 -1.95 -15.36 23.68
N PHE A 220 -2.16 -15.86 22.46
CA PHE A 220 -2.60 -15.08 21.32
C PHE A 220 -4.02 -15.49 20.94
N ALA A 221 -4.92 -14.50 20.94
CA ALA A 221 -6.29 -14.67 20.50
C ALA A 221 -6.49 -13.98 19.15
N ASN A 222 -6.68 -14.78 18.12
CA ASN A 222 -6.97 -14.29 16.76
C ASN A 222 -8.46 -14.07 16.63
N VAL A 223 -8.88 -12.82 16.67
CA VAL A 223 -10.28 -12.41 16.44
C VAL A 223 -10.46 -12.22 14.95
N THR A 224 -11.18 -13.13 14.31
CA THR A 224 -11.46 -13.06 12.87
C THR A 224 -12.96 -12.84 12.66
N ALA A 225 -13.29 -11.83 11.87
CA ALA A 225 -14.64 -11.47 11.48
C ALA A 225 -14.85 -11.72 9.99
N TRP A 226 -16.05 -12.12 9.59
CA TRP A 226 -16.42 -12.35 8.19
C TRP A 226 -17.74 -11.67 7.84
N SER A 227 -17.87 -11.24 6.57
CA SER A 227 -19.12 -10.86 5.92
C SER A 227 -19.02 -11.27 4.45
N GLY A 228 -19.83 -12.23 4.02
CA GLY A 228 -19.67 -12.88 2.73
C GLY A 228 -18.27 -13.46 2.55
N ASP A 229 -17.59 -13.12 1.46
CA ASP A 229 -16.22 -13.58 1.14
C ASP A 229 -15.11 -12.73 1.81
N GLN A 230 -15.49 -11.68 2.52
CA GLN A 230 -14.52 -10.81 3.19
C GLN A 230 -14.21 -11.28 4.60
N SER A 231 -12.95 -11.12 5.00
CA SER A 231 -12.53 -11.40 6.37
C SER A 231 -11.57 -10.35 6.88
N GLU A 232 -11.65 -10.07 8.17
CA GLU A 232 -10.75 -9.16 8.87
C GLU A 232 -10.29 -9.81 10.17
N THR A 233 -9.01 -9.72 10.48
CA THR A 233 -8.44 -10.32 11.69
C THR A 233 -7.72 -9.29 12.54
N LYS A 234 -7.91 -9.39 13.88
CA LYS A 234 -7.12 -8.72 14.90
C LYS A 234 -6.52 -9.75 15.85
N VAL A 235 -5.22 -9.64 16.11
CA VAL A 235 -4.54 -10.47 17.11
C VAL A 235 -4.51 -9.74 18.44
N LEU A 236 -5.05 -10.36 19.49
CA LEU A 236 -4.98 -9.88 20.87
C LEU A 236 -3.96 -10.71 21.65
N LYS A 237 -3.16 -10.04 22.46
CA LYS A 237 -2.23 -10.69 23.38
C LYS A 237 -2.85 -10.71 24.78
N VAL A 238 -2.93 -11.88 25.39
CA VAL A 238 -3.49 -12.09 26.73
C VAL A 238 -2.39 -12.66 27.63
N ALA A 239 -2.15 -12.02 28.76
CA ALA A 239 -1.24 -12.49 29.80
C ALA A 239 -2.05 -13.09 30.96
N VAL A 240 -1.85 -14.37 31.25
CA VAL A 240 -2.45 -15.09 32.38
C VAL A 240 -1.40 -15.26 33.49
N ILE A 241 -1.73 -14.91 34.71
CA ILE A 241 -0.82 -14.95 35.86
C ILE A 241 -1.57 -15.54 37.07
N HIS A 242 -1.06 -16.67 37.56
CA HIS A 242 -1.52 -17.36 38.76
C HIS A 242 -0.45 -17.37 39.83
#